data_1b9378b99dfde3d16576cbda8bbe2f78
#
_entry.id   1b9378b99dfde3d16576cbda8bbe2f78
#
_cell.length_a   1.000
_cell.length_b   1.000
_cell.length_c   1.000
_cell.angle_alpha   90.00
_cell.angle_beta   90.00
_cell.angle_gamma   90.00
#
_symmetry.space_group_name_H-M   'P 1'
#
loop_
_entity.id
_entity.type
_entity.pdbx_description
1 polymer ?
#
loop_
_entity_poly.entity_id
_entity_poly.type
_entity_poly.pdbx_seq_one_letter_code
_entity_poly.pdbx_strand_id
1 'polypeptide(L)'
;MQKTVLLIAGGGTLGTYTSKELLRLGHRVDVICLEDHVSDNPNLRFFKAKATIEYLTELFQQNHYDGIVNFIHYPNPDDYIPYHELLSRNTEHLIFLSSYRIYADLEHPIRETSPQLMNVLKDPEFFAHETYALSKSKCEVYLNNNTCPKNWTVVRPVISFSFKRLDINMVSGHRVVDAAKNNVPVTLPLEAKHLTAGLDWAGNSGKLIANLLFKPGTIGEAYTISSGQNLKWEQIADYYTELLGVRFNWEPADFPANTFHWDYDRAYDRVVDNTKVLQATGLTKADFTPIKEGIRIELTNLGAI
;
A
#
# COMPACT_ATOMS: atom_id res chain seq x y z
N MET A 1 1.12 -25.43 -8.49
CA MET A 1 0.14 -25.40 -9.60
C MET A 1 -0.05 -23.96 -10.04
N GLN A 2 -0.11 -23.66 -11.32
CA GLN A 2 -0.40 -22.31 -11.83
C GLN A 2 -1.84 -21.91 -11.46
N LYS A 3 -2.01 -20.71 -10.94
CA LYS A 3 -3.29 -20.10 -10.57
C LYS A 3 -3.53 -18.85 -11.41
N THR A 4 -4.80 -18.44 -11.55
CA THR A 4 -5.18 -17.20 -12.22
C THR A 4 -5.62 -16.17 -11.19
N VAL A 5 -4.98 -14.98 -11.19
CA VAL A 5 -5.22 -13.92 -10.22
C VAL A 5 -5.71 -12.66 -10.90
N LEU A 6 -6.78 -12.07 -10.39
CA LEU A 6 -7.28 -10.76 -10.82
C LEU A 6 -6.79 -9.66 -9.87
N LEU A 7 -6.19 -8.61 -10.42
CA LEU A 7 -5.83 -7.39 -9.71
C LEU A 7 -6.81 -6.27 -10.11
N ILE A 8 -7.71 -5.90 -9.21
CA ILE A 8 -8.70 -4.85 -9.44
C ILE A 8 -8.10 -3.50 -9.06
N ALA A 9 -8.14 -2.51 -9.96
CA ALA A 9 -7.43 -1.23 -9.88
C ALA A 9 -5.91 -1.42 -9.72
N GLY A 10 -5.37 -2.45 -10.39
CA GLY A 10 -3.98 -2.90 -10.23
C GLY A 10 -2.95 -2.11 -11.06
N GLY A 11 -3.32 -1.04 -11.78
CA GLY A 11 -2.39 -0.22 -12.57
C GLY A 11 -1.47 0.69 -11.74
N GLY A 12 -1.75 0.85 -10.45
CA GLY A 12 -0.98 1.70 -9.54
C GLY A 12 0.31 1.06 -9.00
N THR A 13 0.93 1.77 -8.05
CA THR A 13 2.20 1.39 -7.40
C THR A 13 2.20 -0.05 -6.88
N LEU A 14 1.29 -0.40 -5.99
CA LEU A 14 1.24 -1.74 -5.39
C LEU A 14 0.86 -2.83 -6.40
N GLY A 15 -0.15 -2.57 -7.24
CA GLY A 15 -0.61 -3.55 -8.21
C GLY A 15 0.46 -3.90 -9.26
N THR A 16 1.25 -2.92 -9.69
CA THR A 16 2.38 -3.14 -10.61
C THR A 16 3.40 -4.13 -10.03
N TYR A 17 3.76 -4.00 -8.76
CA TYR A 17 4.75 -4.89 -8.14
C TYR A 17 4.15 -6.21 -7.66
N THR A 18 2.88 -6.22 -7.27
CA THR A 18 2.15 -7.47 -6.97
C THR A 18 2.04 -8.34 -8.23
N SER A 19 1.72 -7.74 -9.40
CA SER A 19 1.65 -8.49 -10.67
C SER A 19 3.00 -9.08 -11.07
N LYS A 20 4.10 -8.31 -10.93
CA LYS A 20 5.46 -8.80 -11.21
C LYS A 20 5.82 -10.01 -10.35
N GLU A 21 5.51 -9.97 -9.06
CA GLU A 21 5.81 -11.08 -8.16
C GLU A 21 4.91 -12.31 -8.43
N LEU A 22 3.63 -12.12 -8.71
CA LEU A 22 2.73 -13.23 -9.08
C LEU A 22 3.19 -13.94 -10.35
N LEU A 23 3.65 -13.19 -11.35
CA LEU A 23 4.25 -13.75 -12.57
C LEU A 23 5.53 -14.52 -12.24
N ARG A 24 6.40 -14.00 -11.37
CA ARG A 24 7.62 -14.68 -10.90
C ARG A 24 7.28 -16.00 -10.19
N LEU A 25 6.17 -16.05 -9.46
CA LEU A 25 5.65 -17.25 -8.81
C LEU A 25 4.98 -18.23 -9.79
N GLY A 26 4.90 -17.89 -11.09
CA GLY A 26 4.37 -18.74 -12.15
C GLY A 26 2.85 -18.67 -12.32
N HIS A 27 2.20 -17.65 -11.81
CA HIS A 27 0.76 -17.43 -11.93
C HIS A 27 0.40 -16.67 -13.23
N ARG A 28 -0.86 -16.75 -13.65
CA ARG A 28 -1.47 -15.84 -14.63
C ARG A 28 -2.08 -14.67 -13.91
N VAL A 29 -1.91 -13.47 -14.47
CA VAL A 29 -2.37 -12.22 -13.86
C VAL A 29 -3.19 -11.43 -14.86
N ASP A 30 -4.41 -11.10 -14.47
CA ASP A 30 -5.28 -10.15 -15.14
C ASP A 30 -5.35 -8.87 -14.30
N VAL A 31 -5.20 -7.72 -14.95
CA VAL A 31 -5.18 -6.41 -14.27
C VAL A 31 -6.26 -5.52 -14.87
N ILE A 32 -7.21 -5.08 -14.04
CA ILE A 32 -8.16 -4.02 -14.41
C ILE A 32 -7.58 -2.69 -13.97
N CYS A 33 -7.45 -1.74 -14.91
CA CYS A 33 -7.00 -0.36 -14.64
C CYS A 33 -7.63 0.61 -15.66
N LEU A 34 -7.49 1.90 -15.40
CA LEU A 34 -8.05 2.95 -16.28
C LEU A 34 -7.12 3.29 -17.44
N GLU A 35 -5.83 3.09 -17.25
CA GLU A 35 -4.80 3.36 -18.22
C GLU A 35 -4.70 2.23 -19.26
N ASP A 36 -4.21 2.58 -20.44
CA ASP A 36 -3.92 1.62 -21.50
C ASP A 36 -2.53 1.02 -21.28
N HIS A 37 -2.47 -0.28 -21.09
CA HIS A 37 -1.23 -1.03 -20.92
C HIS A 37 -1.21 -2.24 -21.86
N VAL A 38 -0.04 -2.50 -22.42
CA VAL A 38 0.21 -3.68 -23.24
C VAL A 38 1.32 -4.50 -22.55
N SER A 39 1.26 -5.81 -22.69
CA SER A 39 2.28 -6.71 -22.17
C SER A 39 2.62 -7.77 -23.23
N ASP A 40 3.91 -8.01 -23.43
CA ASP A 40 4.43 -9.12 -24.24
C ASP A 40 4.46 -10.45 -23.45
N ASN A 41 4.20 -10.42 -22.15
CA ASN A 41 4.14 -11.61 -21.32
C ASN A 41 2.78 -12.30 -21.50
N PRO A 42 2.72 -13.54 -22.02
CA PRO A 42 1.46 -14.25 -22.28
C PRO A 42 0.66 -14.57 -21.00
N ASN A 43 1.28 -14.45 -19.83
CA ASN A 43 0.62 -14.66 -18.53
C ASN A 43 0.16 -13.34 -17.88
N LEU A 44 0.25 -12.18 -18.57
CA LEU A 44 -0.21 -10.89 -18.07
C LEU A 44 -1.15 -10.23 -19.08
N ARG A 45 -2.41 -10.02 -18.67
CA ARG A 45 -3.39 -9.27 -19.46
C ARG A 45 -3.83 -8.01 -18.74
N PHE A 46 -4.05 -6.95 -19.50
CA PHE A 46 -4.63 -5.72 -19.00
C PHE A 46 -6.02 -5.50 -19.58
N PHE A 47 -6.95 -5.08 -18.75
CA PHE A 47 -8.29 -4.66 -19.11
C PHE A 47 -8.43 -3.17 -18.79
N LYS A 48 -8.51 -2.34 -19.83
CA LYS A 48 -8.77 -0.91 -19.69
C LYS A 48 -10.26 -0.70 -19.42
N ALA A 49 -10.61 -0.68 -18.13
CA ALA A 49 -11.99 -0.52 -17.69
C ALA A 49 -12.08 0.07 -16.31
N LYS A 50 -13.22 0.70 -15.99
CA LYS A 50 -13.63 0.96 -14.62
C LYS A 50 -14.23 -0.33 -14.05
N ALA A 51 -13.72 -0.79 -12.92
CA ALA A 51 -14.19 -2.03 -12.28
C ALA A 51 -15.54 -1.79 -11.57
N THR A 52 -16.63 -1.58 -12.32
CA THR A 52 -17.98 -1.49 -11.78
C THR A 52 -18.53 -2.87 -11.45
N ILE A 53 -19.60 -2.96 -10.68
CA ILE A 53 -20.28 -4.22 -10.34
C ILE A 53 -20.74 -4.93 -11.62
N GLU A 54 -21.31 -4.19 -12.57
CA GLU A 54 -21.79 -4.70 -13.85
C GLU A 54 -20.64 -5.31 -14.65
N TYR A 55 -19.55 -4.56 -14.82
CA TYR A 55 -18.37 -5.02 -15.56
C TYR A 55 -17.75 -6.27 -14.91
N LEU A 56 -17.61 -6.29 -13.59
CA LEU A 56 -17.07 -7.43 -12.86
C LEU A 56 -18.00 -8.65 -12.97
N THR A 57 -19.32 -8.45 -12.93
CA THR A 57 -20.30 -9.54 -13.10
C THR A 57 -20.16 -10.18 -14.48
N GLU A 58 -20.05 -9.40 -15.56
CA GLU A 58 -19.82 -9.90 -16.91
C GLU A 58 -18.47 -10.61 -17.04
N LEU A 59 -17.43 -10.06 -16.44
CA LEU A 59 -16.09 -10.64 -16.45
C LEU A 59 -16.07 -12.03 -15.80
N PHE A 60 -16.75 -12.20 -14.67
CA PHE A 60 -16.82 -13.48 -13.94
C PHE A 60 -17.67 -14.54 -14.65
N GLN A 61 -18.59 -14.15 -15.55
CA GLN A 61 -19.28 -15.11 -16.41
C GLN A 61 -18.36 -15.78 -17.44
N GLN A 62 -17.28 -15.09 -17.82
CA GLN A 62 -16.36 -15.53 -18.87
C GLN A 62 -15.01 -16.04 -18.34
N ASN A 63 -14.66 -15.69 -17.11
CA ASN A 63 -13.35 -15.98 -16.53
C ASN A 63 -13.49 -16.49 -15.10
N HIS A 64 -12.66 -17.47 -14.74
CA HIS A 64 -12.51 -17.94 -13.36
C HIS A 64 -11.22 -17.40 -12.78
N TYR A 65 -11.28 -16.93 -11.51
CA TYR A 65 -10.13 -16.42 -10.78
C TYR A 65 -9.96 -17.17 -9.46
N ASP A 66 -8.83 -17.84 -9.30
CA ASP A 66 -8.46 -18.50 -8.04
C ASP A 66 -8.22 -17.48 -6.91
N GLY A 67 -7.67 -16.33 -7.25
CA GLY A 67 -7.38 -15.24 -6.32
C GLY A 67 -7.77 -13.88 -6.87
N ILE A 68 -8.22 -12.99 -5.99
CA ILE A 68 -8.50 -11.59 -6.33
C ILE A 68 -7.77 -10.68 -5.33
N VAL A 69 -7.08 -9.65 -5.83
CA VAL A 69 -6.54 -8.56 -5.00
C VAL A 69 -7.27 -7.28 -5.35
N ASN A 70 -8.02 -6.75 -4.40
CA ASN A 70 -8.82 -5.54 -4.58
C ASN A 70 -8.10 -4.32 -4.03
N PHE A 71 -7.56 -3.47 -4.93
CA PHE A 71 -6.86 -2.23 -4.61
C PHE A 71 -7.78 -0.99 -4.57
N ILE A 72 -9.08 -1.15 -4.80
CA ILE A 72 -10.01 0.00 -4.80
C ILE A 72 -10.05 0.65 -3.41
N HIS A 73 -10.05 1.97 -3.41
CA HIS A 73 -10.43 2.77 -2.25
C HIS A 73 -11.92 3.10 -2.32
N TYR A 74 -12.63 2.87 -1.23
CA TYR A 74 -14.05 3.15 -1.06
C TYR A 74 -14.22 4.31 -0.07
N PRO A 75 -14.31 5.58 -0.51
CA PRO A 75 -14.49 6.72 0.39
C PRO A 75 -15.75 6.60 1.27
N ASN A 76 -16.85 6.12 0.68
CA ASN A 76 -18.01 5.65 1.43
C ASN A 76 -17.88 4.14 1.66
N PRO A 77 -17.78 3.66 2.91
CA PRO A 77 -17.65 2.22 3.21
C PRO A 77 -18.83 1.37 2.74
N ASP A 78 -20.02 1.94 2.64
CA ASP A 78 -21.21 1.21 2.17
C ASP A 78 -21.08 0.79 0.70
N ASP A 79 -20.31 1.54 -0.10
CA ASP A 79 -20.01 1.17 -1.48
C ASP A 79 -19.14 -0.10 -1.58
N TYR A 80 -18.42 -0.47 -0.51
CA TYR A 80 -17.63 -1.69 -0.46
C TYR A 80 -18.49 -2.95 -0.38
N ILE A 81 -19.65 -2.87 0.26
CA ILE A 81 -20.52 -4.03 0.55
C ILE A 81 -20.83 -4.85 -0.72
N PRO A 82 -21.43 -4.27 -1.76
CA PRO A 82 -21.76 -5.04 -2.98
C PRO A 82 -20.52 -5.58 -3.70
N TYR A 83 -19.40 -4.87 -3.65
CA TYR A 83 -18.14 -5.40 -4.19
C TYR A 83 -17.65 -6.60 -3.41
N HIS A 84 -17.62 -6.54 -2.09
CA HIS A 84 -17.18 -7.66 -1.27
C HIS A 84 -18.05 -8.90 -1.51
N GLU A 85 -19.38 -8.75 -1.56
CA GLU A 85 -20.29 -9.85 -1.81
C GLU A 85 -20.07 -10.50 -3.19
N LEU A 86 -19.87 -9.69 -4.23
CA LEU A 86 -19.56 -10.19 -5.56
C LEU A 86 -18.22 -10.90 -5.59
N LEU A 87 -17.16 -10.26 -5.09
CA LEU A 87 -15.78 -10.75 -5.16
C LEU A 87 -15.59 -12.04 -4.35
N SER A 88 -16.09 -12.07 -3.10
CA SER A 88 -15.93 -13.24 -2.22
C SER A 88 -16.61 -14.51 -2.76
N ARG A 89 -17.68 -14.36 -3.55
CA ARG A 89 -18.39 -15.51 -4.19
C ARG A 89 -17.70 -16.00 -5.48
N ASN A 90 -16.79 -15.21 -6.06
CA ASN A 90 -16.17 -15.49 -7.36
C ASN A 90 -14.67 -15.77 -7.26
N THR A 91 -14.16 -16.11 -6.08
CA THR A 91 -12.75 -16.46 -5.89
C THR A 91 -12.55 -17.40 -4.69
N GLU A 92 -11.46 -18.16 -4.70
CA GLU A 92 -11.06 -18.96 -3.53
C GLU A 92 -10.40 -18.08 -2.45
N HIS A 93 -9.70 -17.00 -2.84
CA HIS A 93 -8.99 -16.11 -1.92
C HIS A 93 -9.05 -14.65 -2.37
N LEU A 94 -9.67 -13.80 -1.53
CA LEU A 94 -9.79 -12.36 -1.73
C LEU A 94 -8.81 -11.61 -0.83
N ILE A 95 -7.92 -10.79 -1.40
CA ILE A 95 -7.14 -9.83 -0.63
C ILE A 95 -7.81 -8.44 -0.71
N PHE A 96 -8.12 -7.86 0.45
CA PHE A 96 -8.62 -6.50 0.57
C PHE A 96 -7.50 -5.54 1.00
N LEU A 97 -7.29 -4.48 0.21
CA LEU A 97 -6.32 -3.44 0.52
C LEU A 97 -6.89 -2.46 1.55
N SER A 98 -6.45 -2.59 2.78
CA SER A 98 -6.60 -1.60 3.85
C SER A 98 -5.38 -0.66 3.88
N SER A 99 -4.98 -0.16 5.01
CA SER A 99 -3.83 0.72 5.18
C SER A 99 -3.31 0.69 6.62
N TYR A 100 -1.99 0.83 6.81
CA TYR A 100 -1.40 1.07 8.11
C TYR A 100 -1.83 2.42 8.74
N ARG A 101 -2.34 3.37 7.93
CA ARG A 101 -2.88 4.65 8.43
C ARG A 101 -4.04 4.53 9.41
N ILE A 102 -4.66 3.37 9.51
CA ILE A 102 -5.68 3.13 10.53
C ILE A 102 -5.13 3.12 11.95
N TYR A 103 -3.84 2.85 12.15
CA TYR A 103 -3.24 2.76 13.47
C TYR A 103 -3.01 4.13 14.11
N ALA A 104 -3.30 4.22 15.40
CA ALA A 104 -2.91 5.33 16.24
C ALA A 104 -1.41 5.27 16.61
N ASP A 105 -0.86 6.39 17.09
CA ASP A 105 0.53 6.50 17.56
C ASP A 105 0.61 6.27 19.09
N LEU A 106 0.16 5.11 19.54
CA LEU A 106 0.05 4.78 20.97
C LEU A 106 0.88 3.56 21.39
N GLU A 107 1.36 2.78 20.43
CA GLU A 107 2.10 1.54 20.70
C GLU A 107 3.22 1.36 19.67
N HIS A 108 4.42 1.08 20.15
CA HIS A 108 5.60 0.78 19.31
C HIS A 108 6.30 -0.50 19.78
N PRO A 109 6.64 -1.43 18.87
CA PRO A 109 6.30 -1.40 17.45
C PRO A 109 4.81 -1.66 17.21
N ILE A 110 4.28 -1.06 16.12
CA ILE A 110 2.92 -1.27 15.65
C ILE A 110 2.74 -2.72 15.20
N ARG A 111 1.68 -3.37 15.70
CA ARG A 111 1.23 -4.71 15.35
C ARG A 111 -0.20 -4.68 14.81
N GLU A 112 -0.68 -5.80 14.29
CA GLU A 112 -2.05 -5.91 13.79
C GLU A 112 -3.12 -5.70 14.88
N THR A 113 -2.76 -5.88 16.14
CA THR A 113 -3.61 -5.66 17.33
C THR A 113 -3.49 -4.27 17.93
N SER A 114 -2.57 -3.44 17.43
CA SER A 114 -2.35 -2.08 17.96
C SER A 114 -3.59 -1.20 17.80
N PRO A 115 -3.79 -0.23 18.71
CA PRO A 115 -4.97 0.65 18.70
C PRO A 115 -5.14 1.37 17.36
N GLN A 116 -6.39 1.41 16.88
CA GLN A 116 -6.75 2.13 15.66
C GLN A 116 -7.31 3.51 15.98
N LEU A 117 -7.05 4.50 15.11
CA LEU A 117 -7.53 5.87 15.23
C LEU A 117 -9.04 5.94 15.49
N MET A 118 -9.83 5.16 14.74
CA MET A 118 -11.28 5.12 14.88
C MET A 118 -11.75 4.77 16.30
N ASN A 119 -10.98 3.99 17.05
CA ASN A 119 -11.36 3.49 18.35
C ASN A 119 -10.87 4.37 19.52
N VAL A 120 -9.85 5.19 19.29
CA VAL A 120 -9.16 5.93 20.36
C VAL A 120 -9.32 7.44 20.26
N LEU A 121 -9.51 7.98 19.05
CA LEU A 121 -9.72 9.41 18.88
C LEU A 121 -11.13 9.83 19.32
N LYS A 122 -11.22 11.09 19.79
CA LYS A 122 -12.48 11.76 20.16
C LYS A 122 -12.62 13.11 19.44
N ASP A 123 -11.80 13.36 18.43
CA ASP A 123 -11.78 14.60 17.68
C ASP A 123 -12.93 14.63 16.66
N PRO A 124 -13.94 15.51 16.82
CA PRO A 124 -15.06 15.59 15.88
C PRO A 124 -14.63 15.97 14.45
N GLU A 125 -13.60 16.81 14.30
CA GLU A 125 -13.11 17.24 13.00
C GLU A 125 -12.49 16.06 12.24
N PHE A 126 -11.73 15.20 12.95
CA PHE A 126 -11.24 13.96 12.38
C PHE A 126 -12.38 13.10 11.83
N PHE A 127 -13.42 12.86 12.61
CA PHE A 127 -14.55 12.02 12.19
C PHE A 127 -15.39 12.63 11.07
N ALA A 128 -15.42 13.95 10.97
CA ALA A 128 -16.15 14.65 9.91
C ALA A 128 -15.42 14.68 8.57
N HIS A 129 -14.08 14.72 8.56
CA HIS A 129 -13.31 15.06 7.38
C HIS A 129 -12.24 14.03 6.98
N GLU A 130 -11.70 13.20 7.91
CA GLU A 130 -10.77 12.12 7.56
C GLU A 130 -11.53 10.95 6.94
N THR A 131 -11.55 10.90 5.62
CA THR A 131 -12.28 9.88 4.88
C THR A 131 -11.47 8.61 4.64
N TYR A 132 -10.13 8.71 4.53
CA TYR A 132 -9.31 7.59 4.11
C TYR A 132 -9.11 6.52 5.20
N ALA A 133 -8.55 6.90 6.36
CA ALA A 133 -8.31 5.97 7.45
C ALA A 133 -9.62 5.40 8.01
N LEU A 134 -10.65 6.27 8.17
CA LEU A 134 -11.96 5.86 8.66
C LEU A 134 -12.66 4.90 7.70
N SER A 135 -12.65 5.14 6.40
CA SER A 135 -13.29 4.24 5.43
C SER A 135 -12.61 2.87 5.43
N LYS A 136 -11.27 2.81 5.48
CA LYS A 136 -10.54 1.55 5.57
C LYS A 136 -10.89 0.77 6.84
N SER A 137 -10.91 1.44 8.02
CA SER A 137 -11.31 0.82 9.28
C SER A 137 -12.75 0.30 9.23
N LYS A 138 -13.70 1.07 8.70
CA LYS A 138 -15.11 0.66 8.59
C LYS A 138 -15.29 -0.53 7.63
N CYS A 139 -14.56 -0.58 6.52
CA CYS A 139 -14.55 -1.76 5.65
C CYS A 139 -14.02 -3.02 6.38
N GLU A 140 -12.99 -2.88 7.21
CA GLU A 140 -12.50 -4.01 8.02
C GLU A 140 -13.53 -4.46 9.08
N VAL A 141 -14.25 -3.52 9.71
CA VAL A 141 -15.35 -3.86 10.62
C VAL A 141 -16.44 -4.65 9.89
N TYR A 142 -16.81 -4.23 8.67
CA TYR A 142 -17.76 -4.97 7.85
C TYR A 142 -17.26 -6.39 7.55
N LEU A 143 -15.99 -6.56 7.13
CA LEU A 143 -15.40 -7.88 6.84
C LEU A 143 -15.50 -8.84 8.03
N ASN A 144 -15.31 -8.34 9.24
CA ASN A 144 -15.35 -9.18 10.46
C ASN A 144 -16.77 -9.57 10.87
N ASN A 145 -17.78 -8.78 10.51
CA ASN A 145 -19.16 -8.91 11.01
C ASN A 145 -20.17 -9.44 9.98
N ASN A 146 -19.78 -9.55 8.69
CA ASN A 146 -20.71 -9.99 7.65
C ASN A 146 -20.87 -11.51 7.58
N THR A 147 -21.87 -11.97 6.82
CA THR A 147 -22.20 -13.40 6.61
C THR A 147 -21.65 -13.97 5.31
N CYS A 148 -20.91 -13.20 4.53
CA CYS A 148 -20.27 -13.66 3.31
C CYS A 148 -19.21 -14.72 3.58
N PRO A 149 -18.77 -15.50 2.58
CA PRO A 149 -17.68 -16.45 2.74
C PRO A 149 -16.46 -15.80 3.38
N LYS A 150 -15.93 -16.39 4.43
CA LYS A 150 -14.71 -15.92 5.09
C LYS A 150 -13.47 -16.45 4.36
N ASN A 151 -13.31 -16.03 3.10
CA ASN A 151 -12.18 -16.36 2.24
C ASN A 151 -11.29 -15.15 1.93
N TRP A 152 -11.26 -14.18 2.82
CA TRP A 152 -10.54 -12.92 2.66
C TRP A 152 -9.31 -12.82 3.57
N THR A 153 -8.35 -12.02 3.13
CA THR A 153 -7.19 -11.53 3.90
C THR A 153 -7.12 -10.01 3.77
N VAL A 154 -6.94 -9.31 4.88
CA VAL A 154 -6.71 -7.86 4.90
C VAL A 154 -5.21 -7.58 4.84
N VAL A 155 -4.80 -6.65 3.98
CA VAL A 155 -3.42 -6.14 3.96
C VAL A 155 -3.40 -4.65 4.29
N ARG A 156 -2.52 -4.25 5.21
CA ARG A 156 -2.33 -2.88 5.70
C ARG A 156 -0.92 -2.39 5.32
N PRO A 157 -0.68 -2.02 4.06
CA PRO A 157 0.63 -1.57 3.64
C PRO A 157 1.03 -0.27 4.33
N VAL A 158 2.32 -0.16 4.67
CA VAL A 158 2.98 1.12 4.95
C VAL A 158 3.06 1.96 3.68
N ILE A 159 3.62 3.17 3.74
CA ILE A 159 3.81 4.00 2.54
C ILE A 159 4.64 3.22 1.54
N SER A 160 4.01 2.75 0.47
CA SER A 160 4.72 2.01 -0.57
C SER A 160 5.10 2.97 -1.70
N PHE A 161 6.40 3.12 -1.97
CA PHE A 161 6.90 4.01 -3.00
C PHE A 161 7.29 3.28 -4.29
N SER A 162 7.15 3.98 -5.42
CA SER A 162 7.63 3.62 -6.75
C SER A 162 7.86 4.89 -7.60
N PHE A 163 8.34 4.76 -8.84
CA PHE A 163 8.47 5.92 -9.75
C PHE A 163 7.14 6.68 -9.94
N LYS A 164 6.00 6.05 -9.72
CA LYS A 164 4.67 6.68 -9.74
C LYS A 164 4.38 7.49 -8.47
N ARG A 165 5.10 7.22 -7.38
CA ARG A 165 4.94 7.86 -6.07
C ARG A 165 6.24 7.73 -5.28
N LEU A 166 7.13 8.71 -5.42
CA LEU A 166 8.44 8.80 -4.74
C LEU A 166 8.43 9.88 -3.64
N ASP A 167 7.34 9.97 -2.88
CA ASP A 167 7.16 11.02 -1.87
C ASP A 167 8.11 10.82 -0.68
N ILE A 168 8.69 11.93 -0.21
CA ILE A 168 9.39 12.01 1.06
C ILE A 168 8.60 12.91 2.01
N ASN A 169 8.06 12.34 3.08
CA ASN A 169 7.16 12.99 4.02
C ASN A 169 5.98 13.66 3.27
N MET A 170 5.83 14.98 3.34
CA MET A 170 4.79 15.77 2.68
C MET A 170 5.22 16.32 1.30
N VAL A 171 6.42 15.98 0.82
CA VAL A 171 6.97 16.48 -0.45
C VAL A 171 6.94 15.40 -1.51
N SER A 172 6.36 15.72 -2.68
CA SER A 172 6.32 14.77 -3.79
C SER A 172 7.70 14.51 -4.39
N GLY A 173 7.93 13.28 -4.85
CA GLY A 173 9.20 12.89 -5.48
C GLY A 173 9.57 13.74 -6.70
N HIS A 174 8.61 14.20 -7.47
CA HIS A 174 8.87 15.11 -8.60
C HIS A 174 9.49 16.43 -8.13
N ARG A 175 8.98 17.01 -7.05
CA ARG A 175 9.57 18.24 -6.47
C ARG A 175 11.00 18.00 -5.96
N VAL A 176 11.30 16.81 -5.43
CA VAL A 176 12.65 16.45 -5.00
C VAL A 176 13.60 16.36 -6.20
N VAL A 177 13.17 15.70 -7.28
CA VAL A 177 13.95 15.57 -8.52
C VAL A 177 14.16 16.94 -9.18
N ASP A 178 13.13 17.79 -9.25
CA ASP A 178 13.26 19.13 -9.82
C ASP A 178 14.16 20.02 -8.98
N ALA A 179 14.10 19.92 -7.65
CA ALA A 179 14.98 20.64 -6.74
C ALA A 179 16.45 20.23 -6.94
N ALA A 180 16.72 18.94 -7.12
CA ALA A 180 18.05 18.43 -7.43
C ALA A 180 18.58 19.02 -8.75
N LYS A 181 17.77 18.99 -9.82
CA LYS A 181 18.14 19.55 -11.13
C LYS A 181 18.46 21.05 -11.10
N ASN A 182 17.74 21.78 -10.26
CA ASN A 182 17.89 23.24 -10.13
C ASN A 182 18.86 23.65 -9.00
N ASN A 183 19.46 22.69 -8.30
CA ASN A 183 20.37 22.92 -7.16
C ASN A 183 19.73 23.79 -6.06
N VAL A 184 18.43 23.62 -5.82
CA VAL A 184 17.71 24.26 -4.70
C VAL A 184 17.44 23.28 -3.59
N PRO A 185 17.40 23.72 -2.31
CA PRO A 185 17.10 22.82 -1.20
C PRO A 185 15.60 22.46 -1.17
N VAL A 186 15.28 21.33 -0.57
CA VAL A 186 13.93 20.91 -0.22
C VAL A 186 13.72 21.07 1.27
N THR A 187 12.64 21.74 1.69
CA THR A 187 12.29 21.87 3.10
C THR A 187 11.40 20.70 3.54
N LEU A 188 11.77 20.08 4.66
CA LEU A 188 11.02 19.03 5.34
C LEU A 188 10.67 19.46 6.78
N PRO A 189 9.57 18.94 7.36
CA PRO A 189 9.15 19.26 8.72
C PRO A 189 10.17 18.79 9.76
N LEU A 190 10.63 19.69 10.60
CA LEU A 190 11.63 19.41 11.64
C LEU A 190 11.11 18.37 12.65
N GLU A 191 9.82 18.43 12.99
CA GLU A 191 9.17 17.52 13.94
C GLU A 191 9.20 16.06 13.47
N ALA A 192 9.21 15.84 12.16
CA ALA A 192 9.28 14.49 11.59
C ALA A 192 10.71 13.94 11.51
N LYS A 193 11.73 14.77 11.62
CA LYS A 193 13.13 14.42 11.31
C LYS A 193 13.56 13.08 11.90
N HIS A 194 13.29 12.86 13.17
CA HIS A 194 13.71 11.68 13.91
C HIS A 194 12.63 10.60 14.06
N LEU A 195 11.44 10.81 13.46
CA LEU A 195 10.36 9.83 13.45
C LEU A 195 10.62 8.76 12.38
N THR A 196 10.20 7.54 12.68
CA THR A 196 10.22 6.43 11.72
C THR A 196 9.17 6.66 10.63
N ALA A 197 9.58 6.54 9.38
CA ALA A 197 8.76 6.96 8.24
C ALA A 197 7.58 6.04 7.91
N GLY A 198 7.60 4.78 8.36
CA GLY A 198 6.63 3.81 7.90
C GLY A 198 6.59 3.72 6.37
N LEU A 199 7.76 3.63 5.75
CA LEU A 199 7.95 3.64 4.30
C LEU A 199 8.61 2.34 3.83
N ASP A 200 8.17 1.83 2.67
CA ASP A 200 8.80 0.67 2.04
C ASP A 200 8.78 0.78 0.51
N TRP A 201 9.70 0.07 -0.15
CA TRP A 201 9.66 -0.07 -1.59
C TRP A 201 8.48 -0.95 -2.02
N ALA A 202 7.75 -0.51 -3.06
CA ALA A 202 6.59 -1.24 -3.56
C ALA A 202 6.93 -2.66 -4.05
N GLY A 203 8.18 -2.92 -4.46
CA GLY A 203 8.67 -4.26 -4.76
C GLY A 203 8.63 -5.20 -3.57
N ASN A 204 8.99 -4.72 -2.37
CA ASN A 204 8.88 -5.48 -1.13
C ASN A 204 7.41 -5.69 -0.75
N SER A 205 6.60 -4.62 -0.80
CA SER A 205 5.16 -4.70 -0.49
C SER A 205 4.43 -5.65 -1.43
N GLY A 206 4.69 -5.57 -2.74
CA GLY A 206 4.08 -6.45 -3.74
C GLY A 206 4.49 -7.92 -3.55
N LYS A 207 5.75 -8.18 -3.17
CA LYS A 207 6.24 -9.52 -2.82
C LYS A 207 5.46 -10.07 -1.62
N LEU A 208 5.29 -9.31 -0.55
CA LEU A 208 4.52 -9.73 0.62
C LEU A 208 3.07 -10.03 0.27
N ILE A 209 2.39 -9.14 -0.45
CA ILE A 209 0.99 -9.30 -0.85
C ILE A 209 0.81 -10.57 -1.71
N ALA A 210 1.65 -10.76 -2.72
CA ALA A 210 1.56 -11.93 -3.60
C ALA A 210 1.80 -13.25 -2.84
N ASN A 211 2.72 -13.28 -1.88
CA ASN A 211 3.04 -14.47 -1.09
C ASN A 211 2.03 -14.78 0.02
N LEU A 212 1.07 -13.88 0.33
CA LEU A 212 -0.07 -14.16 1.22
C LEU A 212 -1.18 -14.92 0.50
N LEU A 213 -1.31 -14.78 -0.83
CA LEU A 213 -2.32 -15.50 -1.60
C LEU A 213 -2.16 -17.02 -1.48
N PHE A 214 -3.29 -17.71 -1.42
CA PHE A 214 -3.38 -19.17 -1.38
C PHE A 214 -2.73 -19.84 -0.15
N LYS A 215 -2.48 -19.06 0.90
CA LYS A 215 -2.02 -19.58 2.19
C LYS A 215 -3.23 -19.79 3.12
N PRO A 216 -3.61 -21.02 3.46
CA PRO A 216 -4.81 -21.26 4.29
C PRO A 216 -4.80 -20.54 5.64
N GLY A 217 -3.64 -20.42 6.26
CA GLY A 217 -3.46 -19.73 7.54
C GLY A 217 -3.63 -18.22 7.49
N THR A 218 -3.85 -17.62 6.29
CA THR A 218 -4.05 -16.17 6.14
C THR A 218 -5.51 -15.78 6.02
N ILE A 219 -6.39 -16.74 5.84
CA ILE A 219 -7.82 -16.51 5.68
C ILE A 219 -8.43 -15.97 6.97
N GLY A 220 -9.16 -14.85 6.83
CA GLY A 220 -9.80 -14.14 7.94
C GLY A 220 -8.85 -13.35 8.82
N GLU A 221 -7.61 -13.11 8.36
CA GLU A 221 -6.56 -12.44 9.09
C GLU A 221 -6.18 -11.10 8.45
N ALA A 222 -5.64 -10.18 9.27
CA ALA A 222 -5.05 -8.92 8.82
C ALA A 222 -3.52 -8.97 8.95
N TYR A 223 -2.81 -8.36 8.00
CA TYR A 223 -1.35 -8.28 7.96
C TYR A 223 -0.86 -6.87 7.67
N THR A 224 0.05 -6.37 8.49
CA THR A 224 0.79 -5.14 8.19
C THR A 224 1.88 -5.46 7.18
N ILE A 225 1.87 -4.80 6.04
CA ILE A 225 2.77 -5.06 4.92
C ILE A 225 3.95 -4.11 4.98
N SER A 226 5.08 -4.64 5.46
CA SER A 226 6.35 -3.94 5.58
C SER A 226 7.50 -4.95 5.57
N SER A 227 8.63 -4.60 4.95
CA SER A 227 9.90 -5.36 5.06
C SER A 227 10.55 -5.21 6.44
N GLY A 228 10.02 -4.33 7.30
CA GLY A 228 10.56 -4.07 8.64
C GLY A 228 11.82 -3.20 8.67
N GLN A 229 12.15 -2.53 7.57
CA GLN A 229 13.25 -1.57 7.52
C GLN A 229 12.78 -0.22 8.09
N ASN A 230 12.67 -0.15 9.41
CA ASN A 230 12.16 1.01 10.14
C ASN A 230 13.16 2.17 10.10
N LEU A 231 13.20 2.93 9.00
CA LEU A 231 14.08 4.07 8.78
C LEU A 231 13.43 5.38 9.22
N LYS A 232 14.24 6.27 9.75
CA LYS A 232 13.83 7.65 10.05
C LYS A 232 13.75 8.48 8.79
N TRP A 233 12.93 9.55 8.81
CA TRP A 233 12.85 10.47 7.68
C TRP A 233 14.19 11.10 7.31
N GLU A 234 15.05 11.42 8.29
CA GLU A 234 16.40 11.93 8.01
C GLU A 234 17.25 10.93 7.21
N GLN A 235 17.20 9.63 7.53
CA GLN A 235 17.94 8.60 6.80
C GLN A 235 17.45 8.46 5.36
N ILE A 236 16.14 8.62 5.13
CA ILE A 236 15.57 8.62 3.78
C ILE A 236 16.02 9.87 3.01
N ALA A 237 16.04 11.05 3.65
CA ALA A 237 16.55 12.27 3.06
C ALA A 237 18.05 12.13 2.68
N ASP A 238 18.85 11.50 3.53
CA ASP A 238 20.26 11.21 3.25
C ASP A 238 20.41 10.33 2.00
N TYR A 239 19.54 9.33 1.80
CA TYR A 239 19.56 8.51 0.59
C TYR A 239 19.27 9.31 -0.67
N TYR A 240 18.32 10.24 -0.64
CA TYR A 240 18.07 11.14 -1.77
C TYR A 240 19.24 12.10 -1.99
N THR A 241 19.87 12.59 -0.92
CA THR A 241 21.08 13.41 -1.03
C THR A 241 22.23 12.66 -1.71
N GLU A 242 22.47 11.41 -1.30
CA GLU A 242 23.53 10.59 -1.89
C GLU A 242 23.25 10.23 -3.36
N LEU A 243 21.99 10.02 -3.74
CA LEU A 243 21.61 9.57 -5.09
C LEU A 243 21.42 10.72 -6.09
N LEU A 244 20.91 11.87 -5.63
CA LEU A 244 20.54 13.01 -6.48
C LEU A 244 21.37 14.27 -6.25
N GLY A 245 22.14 14.35 -5.16
CA GLY A 245 22.83 15.58 -4.75
C GLY A 245 21.90 16.65 -4.19
N VAL A 246 20.62 16.35 -3.95
CA VAL A 246 19.66 17.31 -3.38
C VAL A 246 19.95 17.58 -1.92
N ARG A 247 19.78 18.83 -1.48
CA ARG A 247 19.95 19.24 -0.08
C ARG A 247 18.61 19.33 0.61
N PHE A 248 18.53 18.95 1.88
CA PHE A 248 17.32 19.08 2.68
C PHE A 248 17.54 20.08 3.84
N ASN A 249 16.60 21.01 3.99
CA ASN A 249 16.48 21.86 5.18
C ASN A 249 15.38 21.30 6.06
N TRP A 250 15.58 21.32 7.37
CA TRP A 250 14.58 20.92 8.35
C TRP A 250 14.09 22.16 9.08
N GLU A 251 12.80 22.49 8.90
CA GLU A 251 12.20 23.69 9.45
C GLU A 251 10.88 23.33 10.16
N PRO A 252 10.45 24.12 11.16
CA PRO A 252 9.17 23.86 11.82
C PRO A 252 8.03 23.69 10.80
N ALA A 253 7.13 22.74 11.06
CA ALA A 253 6.00 22.48 10.20
C ALA A 253 5.04 23.70 10.16
N ASP A 254 4.70 24.16 8.97
CA ASP A 254 3.74 25.23 8.73
C ASP A 254 2.62 24.69 7.82
N PHE A 255 1.79 23.80 8.37
CA PHE A 255 0.63 23.25 7.68
C PHE A 255 -0.65 23.89 8.21
N PRO A 256 -1.65 24.09 7.34
CA PRO A 256 -2.99 24.51 7.79
C PRO A 256 -3.53 23.56 8.86
N ALA A 257 -4.34 24.09 9.78
CA ALA A 257 -5.06 23.27 10.74
C ALA A 257 -5.88 22.19 10.01
N ASN A 258 -6.01 20.99 10.63
CA ASN A 258 -6.70 19.84 10.06
C ASN A 258 -6.04 19.29 8.77
N THR A 259 -4.73 19.40 8.65
CA THR A 259 -3.96 18.67 7.62
C THR A 259 -3.82 17.21 8.09
N PHE A 260 -4.92 16.44 8.06
CA PHE A 260 -5.00 15.09 8.65
C PHE A 260 -3.94 14.11 8.15
N HIS A 261 -3.44 14.29 6.92
CA HIS A 261 -2.32 13.49 6.41
C HIS A 261 -1.01 13.78 7.17
N TRP A 262 -0.85 14.99 7.69
CA TRP A 262 0.24 15.34 8.59
C TRP A 262 -0.09 14.91 10.02
N ASP A 263 -1.20 15.37 10.57
CA ASP A 263 -1.57 15.25 11.97
C ASP A 263 -1.69 13.78 12.44
N TYR A 264 -2.19 12.89 11.57
CA TYR A 264 -2.50 11.49 11.91
C TYR A 264 -1.73 10.47 11.08
N ASP A 265 -0.65 10.87 10.42
CA ASP A 265 0.21 9.93 9.68
C ASP A 265 1.69 10.37 9.67
N ARG A 266 2.03 11.51 9.05
CA ARG A 266 3.43 11.91 8.83
C ARG A 266 4.13 12.46 10.06
N ALA A 267 3.38 12.97 11.04
CA ALA A 267 3.86 13.39 12.35
C ALA A 267 3.91 12.25 13.38
N TYR A 268 3.58 11.01 12.98
CA TYR A 268 3.59 9.84 13.85
C TYR A 268 4.88 9.03 13.71
N ASP A 269 5.29 8.36 14.80
CA ASP A 269 6.40 7.40 14.77
C ASP A 269 5.89 6.03 14.29
N ARG A 270 6.31 5.60 13.12
CA ARG A 270 5.76 4.43 12.42
C ARG A 270 6.69 3.21 12.47
N VAL A 271 7.17 2.87 13.67
CA VAL A 271 7.91 1.62 13.90
C VAL A 271 6.97 0.43 13.77
N VAL A 272 7.20 -0.45 12.81
CA VAL A 272 6.32 -1.58 12.47
C VAL A 272 6.98 -2.91 12.81
N ASP A 273 6.24 -3.81 13.46
CA ASP A 273 6.59 -5.23 13.61
C ASP A 273 6.03 -6.01 12.40
N ASN A 274 6.91 -6.66 11.65
CA ASN A 274 6.54 -7.47 10.49
C ASN A 274 6.60 -8.97 10.75
N THR A 275 6.74 -9.39 11.99
CA THR A 275 6.90 -10.82 12.36
C THR A 275 5.75 -11.66 11.86
N LYS A 276 4.50 -11.19 12.00
CA LYS A 276 3.31 -11.93 11.59
C LYS A 276 3.30 -12.21 10.08
N VAL A 277 3.58 -11.21 9.26
CA VAL A 277 3.58 -11.38 7.80
C VAL A 277 4.75 -12.23 7.32
N LEU A 278 5.92 -12.17 7.96
CA LEU A 278 7.05 -13.03 7.65
C LEU A 278 6.72 -14.51 7.96
N GLN A 279 6.14 -14.80 9.13
CA GLN A 279 5.71 -16.13 9.49
C GLN A 279 4.67 -16.70 8.51
N ALA A 280 3.70 -15.89 8.11
CA ALA A 280 2.66 -16.31 7.17
C ALA A 280 3.17 -16.57 5.76
N THR A 281 4.09 -15.74 5.27
CA THR A 281 4.63 -15.86 3.91
C THR A 281 5.79 -16.84 3.80
N GLY A 282 6.53 -17.06 4.88
CA GLY A 282 7.79 -17.82 4.91
C GLY A 282 8.97 -16.99 4.36
N LEU A 283 8.78 -15.70 4.11
CA LEU A 283 9.86 -14.80 3.69
C LEU A 283 10.73 -14.41 4.87
N THR A 284 11.98 -14.04 4.56
CA THR A 284 12.98 -13.60 5.53
C THR A 284 13.46 -12.19 5.19
N LYS A 285 14.21 -11.55 6.08
CA LYS A 285 14.80 -10.23 5.82
C LYS A 285 15.69 -10.21 4.56
N ALA A 286 16.33 -11.35 4.23
CA ALA A 286 17.19 -11.47 3.05
C ALA A 286 16.43 -11.43 1.71
N ASP A 287 15.11 -11.65 1.74
CA ASP A 287 14.26 -11.63 0.55
C ASP A 287 13.87 -10.21 0.12
N PHE A 288 14.18 -9.19 0.93
CA PHE A 288 13.78 -7.81 0.67
C PHE A 288 14.94 -6.97 0.17
N THR A 289 14.61 -6.10 -0.79
CA THR A 289 15.51 -5.08 -1.29
C THR A 289 15.67 -3.97 -0.25
N PRO A 290 16.90 -3.52 0.05
CA PRO A 290 17.11 -2.35 0.90
C PRO A 290 16.40 -1.11 0.35
N ILE A 291 15.81 -0.28 1.23
CA ILE A 291 15.04 0.90 0.82
C ILE A 291 15.87 1.86 -0.05
N LYS A 292 17.14 2.07 0.27
CA LYS A 292 18.05 2.89 -0.55
C LYS A 292 18.15 2.37 -1.99
N GLU A 293 18.28 1.05 -2.14
CA GLU A 293 18.32 0.41 -3.46
C GLU A 293 16.97 0.52 -4.17
N GLY A 294 15.86 0.37 -3.44
CA GLY A 294 14.52 0.62 -3.98
C GLY A 294 14.38 2.05 -4.52
N ILE A 295 14.85 3.07 -3.78
CA ILE A 295 14.86 4.47 -4.23
C ILE A 295 15.70 4.60 -5.51
N ARG A 296 16.89 4.01 -5.55
CA ARG A 296 17.77 4.03 -6.75
C ARG A 296 17.07 3.45 -7.96
N ILE A 297 16.44 2.28 -7.83
CA ILE A 297 15.68 1.62 -8.91
C ILE A 297 14.58 2.56 -9.43
N GLU A 298 13.83 3.20 -8.52
CA GLU A 298 12.70 4.03 -8.94
C GLU A 298 13.12 5.38 -9.51
N LEU A 299 14.24 5.94 -9.06
CA LEU A 299 14.84 7.13 -9.69
C LEU A 299 15.36 6.81 -11.10
N THR A 300 15.94 5.63 -11.31
CA THR A 300 16.34 5.15 -12.64
C THR A 300 15.12 4.96 -13.55
N ASN A 301 14.05 4.32 -13.04
CA ASN A 301 12.78 4.15 -13.78
C ASN A 301 12.13 5.50 -14.17
N LEU A 302 12.35 6.53 -13.36
CA LEU A 302 11.87 7.90 -13.61
C LEU A 302 12.80 8.67 -14.58
N GLY A 303 13.98 8.14 -14.88
CA GLY A 303 15.00 8.84 -15.69
C GLY A 303 15.65 10.01 -14.95
N ALA A 304 15.71 9.95 -13.62
CA ALA A 304 16.32 10.99 -12.79
C ALA A 304 17.82 10.75 -12.52
N ILE A 305 18.26 9.50 -12.63
CA ILE A 305 19.67 9.05 -12.56
C ILE A 305 19.93 8.00 -13.60
#